data_d8d3459e497ffd9aa61c758c108b8a2b
#
_entry.id   d8d3459e497ffd9aa61c758c108b8a2b
#
_cell.length_a   1.000
_cell.length_b   1.000
_cell.length_c   1.000
_cell.angle_alpha   90.00
_cell.angle_beta   90.00
_cell.angle_gamma   90.00
#
_symmetry.space_group_name_H-M   'P 1'
#
loop_
_entity.id
_entity.type
_entity.pdbx_description
1 polymer ?
#
loop_
_entity_poly.entity_id
_entity_poly.type
_entity_poly.pdbx_seq_one_letter_code
_entity_poly.pdbx_strand_id
1 'polypeptide(L)'
;LNDLRIRVLGRKGELTGLLRSLKDFSPEERSRIGKLANEIKEYLEKRLDDREQQFVEDKEQQELEKDIIDVTLPGRRVELGQLHVLNQVTNELIEVFTGLGFQLAEGPEVELDYYNFEALNIPRDHPARDMQDTFYFSDNVVLRTHTSPVQIRTMEKTRPPVRVICPGKVYRRDADITHSPMFMQIEGLWVDENVSLADLKGVLTAFVQEYFGPSIGLRFRPSFFPFTEPSAEVDIQCVICKGAGCRTCSFTRSEERRVGKECRSRW
;
A
#
# COMPACT_ATOMS: atom_id res chain seq x y z
N LEU A 1 -2.78 -12.05 57.79
CA LEU A 1 -2.03 -11.14 58.65
C LEU A 1 -2.96 -10.11 59.32
N ASN A 2 -3.86 -9.50 58.56
CA ASN A 2 -4.78 -8.47 59.08
C ASN A 2 -5.64 -8.98 60.23
N ASP A 3 -6.20 -10.18 60.14
CA ASP A 3 -6.97 -10.78 61.25
C ASP A 3 -6.14 -11.03 62.49
N LEU A 4 -4.87 -11.41 62.32
CA LEU A 4 -3.94 -11.60 63.42
C LEU A 4 -3.59 -10.24 64.08
N ARG A 5 -3.39 -9.22 63.29
CA ARG A 5 -3.15 -7.82 63.75
C ARG A 5 -4.34 -7.33 64.59
N ILE A 6 -5.56 -7.55 64.08
CA ILE A 6 -6.79 -7.15 64.81
C ILE A 6 -6.94 -7.93 66.12
N ARG A 7 -6.68 -9.24 66.10
CA ARG A 7 -6.81 -10.10 67.27
C ARG A 7 -5.83 -9.79 68.38
N VAL A 8 -4.58 -9.42 68.02
CA VAL A 8 -3.54 -9.16 69.02
C VAL A 8 -3.47 -7.69 69.38
N LEU A 9 -3.42 -6.79 68.39
CA LEU A 9 -3.17 -5.34 68.57
C LEU A 9 -4.41 -4.47 68.48
N GLY A 10 -5.55 -5.05 68.08
CA GLY A 10 -6.80 -4.31 67.90
C GLY A 10 -7.35 -3.69 69.20
N ARG A 11 -8.36 -2.82 69.08
CA ARG A 11 -8.98 -2.13 70.24
C ARG A 11 -9.58 -3.11 71.29
N LYS A 12 -9.94 -4.33 70.87
CA LYS A 12 -10.40 -5.43 71.72
C LYS A 12 -9.39 -6.60 71.68
N GLY A 13 -8.16 -6.35 71.23
CA GLY A 13 -7.15 -7.38 71.11
C GLY A 13 -6.55 -7.78 72.45
N GLU A 14 -5.88 -8.92 72.44
CA GLU A 14 -5.32 -9.58 73.62
C GLU A 14 -4.37 -8.65 74.38
N LEU A 15 -3.47 -7.97 73.70
CA LEU A 15 -2.53 -7.02 74.30
C LEU A 15 -3.21 -5.78 74.90
N THR A 16 -4.23 -5.30 74.21
CA THR A 16 -5.04 -4.15 74.69
C THR A 16 -5.84 -4.55 75.90
N GLY A 17 -6.33 -5.80 75.97
CA GLY A 17 -7.00 -6.36 77.15
C GLY A 17 -6.08 -6.44 78.35
N LEU A 18 -4.85 -6.91 78.15
CA LEU A 18 -3.81 -6.95 79.23
C LEU A 18 -3.46 -5.53 79.73
N LEU A 19 -3.32 -4.58 78.85
CA LEU A 19 -3.06 -3.19 79.23
C LEU A 19 -4.20 -2.56 80.05
N ARG A 20 -5.44 -2.95 79.83
CA ARG A 20 -6.60 -2.52 80.59
C ARG A 20 -6.67 -3.12 81.99
N SER A 21 -6.23 -4.38 82.15
CA SER A 21 -6.21 -5.08 83.45
C SER A 21 -5.11 -4.58 84.38
N LEU A 22 -4.20 -3.73 83.89
CA LEU A 22 -3.15 -3.09 84.73
C LEU A 22 -3.72 -2.15 85.77
N LYS A 23 -5.01 -1.81 85.73
CA LYS A 23 -5.67 -0.99 86.72
C LYS A 23 -5.68 -1.61 88.12
N ASP A 24 -5.62 -2.91 88.21
CA ASP A 24 -5.74 -3.73 89.39
C ASP A 24 -4.38 -3.98 90.13
N PHE A 25 -3.26 -3.47 89.57
CA PHE A 25 -1.89 -3.68 90.06
C PHE A 25 -1.34 -2.46 90.80
N SER A 26 -0.28 -2.69 91.57
CA SER A 26 0.41 -1.61 92.32
C SER A 26 1.05 -0.59 91.38
N PRO A 27 1.30 0.70 91.80
CA PRO A 27 1.87 1.73 90.94
C PRO A 27 3.24 1.35 90.31
N GLU A 28 4.08 0.64 91.00
CA GLU A 28 5.40 0.21 90.56
C GLU A 28 5.31 -0.90 89.52
N GLU A 29 4.50 -1.92 89.77
CA GLU A 29 4.23 -3.01 88.89
C GLU A 29 3.55 -2.51 87.62
N ARG A 30 2.61 -1.58 87.70
CA ARG A 30 1.92 -1.00 86.52
C ARG A 30 2.93 -0.28 85.59
N SER A 31 3.89 0.46 86.15
CA SER A 31 4.93 1.11 85.35
C SER A 31 5.82 0.08 84.63
N ARG A 32 6.21 -0.99 85.29
CA ARG A 32 7.10 -1.99 84.78
C ARG A 32 6.38 -2.86 83.66
N ILE A 33 5.18 -3.28 83.93
CA ILE A 33 4.40 -4.10 82.97
C ILE A 33 3.96 -3.23 81.78
N GLY A 34 3.62 -1.94 82.01
CA GLY A 34 3.28 -1.04 80.93
C GLY A 34 4.44 -0.79 79.93
N LYS A 35 5.68 -0.64 80.45
CA LYS A 35 6.86 -0.57 79.58
C LYS A 35 7.06 -1.84 78.76
N LEU A 36 7.01 -3.01 79.39
CA LEU A 36 7.16 -4.30 78.72
C LEU A 36 6.06 -4.53 77.70
N ALA A 37 4.82 -4.19 77.96
CA ALA A 37 3.72 -4.33 77.02
C ALA A 37 3.85 -3.40 75.80
N ASN A 38 4.41 -2.20 76.00
CA ASN A 38 4.72 -1.30 74.90
C ASN A 38 5.88 -1.85 74.02
N GLU A 39 6.95 -2.34 74.64
CA GLU A 39 8.05 -2.99 73.93
C GLU A 39 7.57 -4.20 73.10
N ILE A 40 6.74 -5.03 73.68
CA ILE A 40 6.11 -6.15 72.97
C ILE A 40 5.23 -5.67 71.82
N LYS A 41 4.46 -4.61 72.06
CA LYS A 41 3.63 -4.02 71.01
C LYS A 41 4.44 -3.56 69.79
N GLU A 42 5.49 -2.76 70.05
CA GLU A 42 6.38 -2.23 69.02
C GLU A 42 7.08 -3.40 68.27
N TYR A 43 7.53 -4.40 69.02
CA TYR A 43 8.14 -5.57 68.42
C TYR A 43 7.19 -6.34 67.49
N LEU A 44 5.92 -6.55 67.93
CA LEU A 44 4.90 -7.25 67.16
C LEU A 44 4.45 -6.44 65.93
N GLU A 45 4.29 -5.12 66.08
CA GLU A 45 3.98 -4.24 64.96
C GLU A 45 5.06 -4.34 63.89
N LYS A 46 6.33 -4.19 64.27
CA LYS A 46 7.45 -4.29 63.34
C LYS A 46 7.49 -5.67 62.67
N ARG A 47 7.30 -6.74 63.42
CA ARG A 47 7.35 -8.12 62.83
C ARG A 47 6.18 -8.37 61.86
N LEU A 48 5.02 -7.79 62.13
CA LEU A 48 3.87 -7.88 61.21
C LEU A 48 4.11 -7.09 59.95
N ASP A 49 4.68 -5.87 60.07
CA ASP A 49 5.00 -5.03 58.92
C ASP A 49 6.09 -5.68 58.06
N ASP A 50 7.18 -6.18 58.68
CA ASP A 50 8.23 -6.92 57.96
C ASP A 50 7.66 -8.14 57.19
N ARG A 51 6.70 -8.86 57.84
CA ARG A 51 6.10 -10.04 57.19
C ARG A 51 5.13 -9.67 56.09
N GLU A 52 4.42 -8.56 56.22
CA GLU A 52 3.52 -8.04 55.20
C GLU A 52 4.34 -7.61 53.96
N GLN A 53 5.46 -6.96 54.17
CA GLN A 53 6.35 -6.57 53.10
C GLN A 53 6.94 -7.81 52.36
N GLN A 54 7.38 -8.83 53.12
CA GLN A 54 7.84 -10.09 52.52
C GLN A 54 6.78 -10.73 51.65
N PHE A 55 5.50 -10.75 52.06
CA PHE A 55 4.43 -11.30 51.27
C PHE A 55 4.17 -10.53 49.95
N VAL A 56 4.34 -9.22 49.97
CA VAL A 56 4.24 -8.37 48.78
C VAL A 56 5.39 -8.72 47.82
N GLU A 57 6.63 -8.73 48.35
CA GLU A 57 7.81 -9.08 47.56
C GLU A 57 7.74 -10.49 46.96
N ASP A 58 7.33 -11.49 47.75
CA ASP A 58 7.13 -12.86 47.28
C ASP A 58 6.07 -12.96 46.18
N LYS A 59 5.00 -12.17 46.31
CA LYS A 59 3.93 -12.14 45.30
C LYS A 59 4.39 -11.49 44.03
N GLU A 60 5.07 -10.36 44.10
CA GLU A 60 5.67 -9.68 42.94
C GLU A 60 6.66 -10.57 42.22
N GLN A 61 7.51 -11.29 42.97
CA GLN A 61 8.45 -12.24 42.41
C GLN A 61 7.74 -13.39 41.67
N GLN A 62 6.66 -13.93 42.25
CA GLN A 62 5.88 -14.98 41.61
C GLN A 62 5.13 -14.50 40.36
N GLU A 63 4.70 -13.24 40.33
CA GLU A 63 4.09 -12.63 39.15
C GLU A 63 5.14 -12.43 38.04
N LEU A 64 6.32 -11.94 38.39
CA LEU A 64 7.43 -11.78 37.45
C LEU A 64 7.87 -13.13 36.85
N GLU A 65 7.93 -14.20 37.67
CA GLU A 65 8.28 -15.54 37.18
C GLU A 65 7.22 -16.13 36.22
N LYS A 66 5.96 -15.78 36.38
CA LYS A 66 4.88 -16.20 35.44
C LYS A 66 4.93 -15.47 34.11
N ASP A 67 5.40 -14.22 34.12
CA ASP A 67 5.46 -13.37 32.94
C ASP A 67 6.81 -13.41 32.22
N ILE A 68 7.66 -14.41 32.51
CA ILE A 68 8.93 -14.57 31.83
C ILE A 68 8.67 -14.85 30.34
N ILE A 69 9.00 -13.86 29.53
CA ILE A 69 9.00 -14.01 28.07
C ILE A 69 10.35 -14.59 27.68
N ASP A 70 10.33 -15.73 27.00
CA ASP A 70 11.53 -16.32 26.43
C ASP A 70 12.01 -15.43 25.24
N VAL A 71 13.01 -14.60 25.53
CA VAL A 71 13.62 -13.70 24.53
C VAL A 71 14.44 -14.42 23.47
N THR A 72 14.67 -15.73 23.62
CA THR A 72 15.35 -16.55 22.61
C THR A 72 14.39 -17.01 21.52
N LEU A 73 13.09 -16.97 21.77
CA LEU A 73 12.11 -17.28 20.74
C LEU A 73 12.15 -16.22 19.63
N PRO A 74 12.08 -16.65 18.36
CA PRO A 74 12.02 -15.71 17.25
C PRO A 74 10.76 -14.84 17.36
N GLY A 75 10.92 -13.55 17.23
CA GLY A 75 9.81 -12.61 17.17
C GLY A 75 8.82 -12.95 16.04
N ARG A 76 7.62 -12.40 16.10
CA ARG A 76 6.65 -12.52 15.00
C ARG A 76 7.29 -11.94 13.74
N ARG A 77 7.39 -12.78 12.69
CA ARG A 77 7.79 -12.29 11.36
C ARG A 77 6.76 -11.27 10.91
N VAL A 78 7.22 -10.06 10.64
CA VAL A 78 6.40 -9.07 9.93
C VAL A 78 6.34 -9.55 8.49
N GLU A 79 5.15 -9.93 8.02
CA GLU A 79 4.95 -10.21 6.60
C GLU A 79 5.12 -8.89 5.84
N LEU A 80 6.13 -8.83 5.00
CA LEU A 80 6.33 -7.69 4.11
C LEU A 80 5.18 -7.69 3.10
N GLY A 81 4.50 -6.55 3.01
CA GLY A 81 3.50 -6.35 1.97
C GLY A 81 4.12 -6.49 0.58
N GLN A 82 3.32 -6.87 -0.39
CA GLN A 82 3.71 -6.93 -1.80
C GLN A 82 3.12 -5.75 -2.56
N LEU A 83 3.81 -5.32 -3.60
CA LEU A 83 3.29 -4.33 -4.53
C LEU A 83 2.03 -4.88 -5.22
N HIS A 84 1.06 -4.00 -5.46
CA HIS A 84 -0.11 -4.36 -6.25
C HIS A 84 0.32 -4.85 -7.64
N VAL A 85 -0.37 -5.86 -8.19
CA VAL A 85 0.00 -6.49 -9.47
C VAL A 85 0.14 -5.48 -10.61
N LEU A 86 -0.75 -4.48 -10.70
CA LEU A 86 -0.64 -3.43 -11.71
C LEU A 86 0.65 -2.62 -11.58
N ASN A 87 1.11 -2.35 -10.35
CA ASN A 87 2.37 -1.64 -10.14
C ASN A 87 3.57 -2.50 -10.51
N GLN A 88 3.52 -3.81 -10.22
CA GLN A 88 4.56 -4.74 -10.63
C GLN A 88 4.70 -4.77 -12.16
N VAL A 89 3.58 -4.97 -12.86
CA VAL A 89 3.53 -4.97 -14.33
C VAL A 89 4.03 -3.62 -14.89
N THR A 90 3.59 -2.50 -14.32
CA THR A 90 4.03 -1.17 -14.77
C THR A 90 5.54 -1.01 -14.62
N ASN A 91 6.12 -1.44 -13.50
CA ASN A 91 7.56 -1.37 -13.27
C ASN A 91 8.33 -2.25 -14.26
N GLU A 92 7.89 -3.48 -14.50
CA GLU A 92 8.48 -4.39 -15.49
C GLU A 92 8.46 -3.76 -16.89
N LEU A 93 7.34 -3.14 -17.28
CA LEU A 93 7.24 -2.45 -18.57
C LEU A 93 8.17 -1.26 -18.67
N ILE A 94 8.29 -0.46 -17.60
CA ILE A 94 9.23 0.66 -17.52
C ILE A 94 10.67 0.16 -17.68
N GLU A 95 11.04 -0.92 -17.02
CA GLU A 95 12.37 -1.52 -17.12
C GLU A 95 12.70 -1.94 -18.56
N VAL A 96 11.79 -2.63 -19.24
CA VAL A 96 11.96 -3.04 -20.63
C VAL A 96 12.18 -1.83 -21.54
N PHE A 97 11.31 -0.82 -21.46
CA PHE A 97 11.45 0.37 -22.31
C PHE A 97 12.65 1.21 -21.96
N THR A 98 13.04 1.29 -20.71
CA THR A 98 14.28 1.97 -20.29
C THR A 98 15.50 1.25 -20.86
N GLY A 99 15.49 -0.10 -20.86
CA GLY A 99 16.51 -0.92 -21.55
C GLY A 99 16.58 -0.66 -23.06
N LEU A 100 15.45 -0.30 -23.67
CA LEU A 100 15.39 0.12 -25.09
C LEU A 100 15.76 1.61 -25.30
N GLY A 101 16.17 2.34 -24.27
CA GLY A 101 16.63 3.72 -24.32
C GLY A 101 15.53 4.77 -24.20
N PHE A 102 14.34 4.42 -23.72
CA PHE A 102 13.29 5.39 -23.40
C PHE A 102 13.49 5.95 -21.99
N GLN A 103 13.14 7.21 -21.80
CA GLN A 103 13.10 7.88 -20.50
C GLN A 103 11.66 7.89 -19.98
N LEU A 104 11.49 7.82 -18.65
CA LEU A 104 10.19 7.96 -18.00
C LEU A 104 9.77 9.43 -18.00
N ALA A 105 8.56 9.70 -18.47
CA ALA A 105 7.91 11.00 -18.36
C ALA A 105 6.57 10.87 -17.63
N GLU A 106 6.32 11.78 -16.69
CA GLU A 106 5.11 11.81 -15.90
C GLU A 106 4.35 13.13 -16.07
N GLY A 107 3.05 13.09 -15.85
CA GLY A 107 2.19 14.26 -15.93
C GLY A 107 0.94 14.13 -15.06
N PRO A 108 0.18 15.23 -14.91
CA PRO A 108 -1.00 15.26 -14.04
C PRO A 108 -2.13 14.38 -14.56
N GLU A 109 -2.90 13.80 -13.64
CA GLU A 109 -4.13 13.06 -13.96
C GLU A 109 -5.31 14.01 -14.25
N VAL A 110 -5.36 15.14 -13.54
CA VAL A 110 -6.30 16.24 -13.83
C VAL A 110 -5.63 17.18 -14.82
N GLU A 111 -6.20 17.29 -16.01
CA GLU A 111 -5.55 17.93 -17.15
C GLU A 111 -6.40 19.04 -17.76
N LEU A 112 -5.77 19.95 -18.46
CA LEU A 112 -6.48 20.92 -19.28
C LEU A 112 -6.99 20.26 -20.56
N ASP A 113 -8.20 20.63 -20.96
CA ASP A 113 -8.84 20.20 -22.21
C ASP A 113 -7.91 20.41 -23.42
N TYR A 114 -7.16 21.51 -23.43
CA TYR A 114 -6.14 21.80 -24.45
C TYR A 114 -5.16 20.64 -24.64
N TYR A 115 -4.53 20.15 -23.57
CA TYR A 115 -3.54 19.07 -23.66
C TYR A 115 -4.19 17.72 -23.97
N ASN A 116 -5.41 17.50 -23.46
CA ASN A 116 -6.08 16.21 -23.65
C ASN A 116 -6.69 16.07 -25.05
N PHE A 117 -6.98 17.19 -25.73
CA PHE A 117 -7.68 17.16 -27.02
C PHE A 117 -7.09 18.11 -28.06
N GLU A 118 -7.11 19.41 -27.85
CA GLU A 118 -6.81 20.41 -28.90
C GLU A 118 -5.38 20.27 -29.43
N ALA A 119 -4.39 20.11 -28.53
CA ALA A 119 -2.99 19.93 -28.89
C ALA A 119 -2.73 18.60 -29.61
N LEU A 120 -3.66 17.65 -29.57
CA LEU A 120 -3.63 16.36 -30.26
C LEU A 120 -4.48 16.35 -31.52
N ASN A 121 -4.75 17.53 -32.10
CA ASN A 121 -5.56 17.67 -33.32
C ASN A 121 -7.01 17.18 -33.17
N ILE A 122 -7.58 17.28 -31.97
CA ILE A 122 -8.97 16.98 -31.66
C ILE A 122 -9.65 18.30 -31.21
N PRO A 123 -10.03 19.15 -32.16
CA PRO A 123 -10.71 20.42 -31.84
C PRO A 123 -12.09 20.21 -31.19
N ARG A 124 -12.71 21.27 -30.67
CA ARG A 124 -13.95 21.17 -29.87
C ARG A 124 -15.09 20.49 -30.57
N ASP A 125 -15.19 20.68 -31.88
CA ASP A 125 -16.28 20.11 -32.71
C ASP A 125 -15.92 18.75 -33.33
N HIS A 126 -14.81 18.14 -32.91
CA HIS A 126 -14.38 16.87 -33.48
C HIS A 126 -15.19 15.69 -32.89
N PRO A 127 -15.76 14.81 -33.71
CA PRO A 127 -16.59 13.67 -33.23
C PRO A 127 -15.86 12.72 -32.26
N ALA A 128 -14.52 12.65 -32.32
CA ALA A 128 -13.74 11.82 -31.42
C ALA A 128 -13.84 12.26 -29.95
N ARG A 129 -14.27 13.49 -29.66
CA ARG A 129 -14.51 13.95 -28.27
C ARG A 129 -15.70 13.23 -27.64
N ASP A 130 -16.79 13.11 -28.38
CA ASP A 130 -18.01 12.44 -27.91
C ASP A 130 -17.78 10.95 -27.68
N MET A 131 -16.81 10.38 -28.42
CA MET A 131 -16.44 8.97 -28.31
C MET A 131 -15.57 8.65 -27.10
N GLN A 132 -14.98 9.64 -26.43
CA GLN A 132 -14.05 9.40 -25.32
C GLN A 132 -14.68 9.44 -23.92
N ASP A 133 -16.00 9.56 -23.81
CA ASP A 133 -16.71 9.50 -22.52
C ASP A 133 -15.94 10.14 -21.35
N THR A 134 -15.66 11.43 -21.47
CA THR A 134 -14.71 12.16 -20.62
C THR A 134 -15.37 12.62 -19.31
N PHE A 135 -14.63 12.55 -18.20
CA PHE A 135 -15.01 13.20 -16.95
C PHE A 135 -14.53 14.65 -16.95
N TYR A 136 -15.46 15.59 -16.96
CA TYR A 136 -15.20 17.02 -16.87
C TYR A 136 -15.38 17.53 -15.44
N PHE A 137 -14.41 18.30 -14.95
CA PHE A 137 -14.56 19.11 -13.73
C PHE A 137 -15.13 20.49 -14.06
N SER A 138 -14.75 21.03 -15.22
CA SER A 138 -15.25 22.28 -15.78
C SER A 138 -15.08 22.22 -17.31
N ASP A 139 -15.54 23.25 -18.02
CA ASP A 139 -15.45 23.31 -19.49
C ASP A 139 -14.02 23.14 -20.05
N ASN A 140 -13.01 23.41 -19.25
CA ASN A 140 -11.60 23.36 -19.67
C ASN A 140 -10.72 22.42 -18.83
N VAL A 141 -11.29 21.68 -17.86
CA VAL A 141 -10.54 20.78 -16.98
C VAL A 141 -11.17 19.41 -16.97
N VAL A 142 -10.38 18.39 -17.24
CA VAL A 142 -10.82 17.00 -17.39
C VAL A 142 -9.95 16.03 -16.56
N LEU A 143 -10.48 14.85 -16.28
CA LEU A 143 -9.63 13.70 -16.02
C LEU A 143 -9.10 13.19 -17.37
N ARG A 144 -7.78 13.03 -17.49
CA ARG A 144 -7.16 12.62 -18.75
C ARG A 144 -7.72 11.27 -19.22
N THR A 145 -8.08 11.20 -20.49
CA THR A 145 -8.63 10.00 -21.14
C THR A 145 -7.54 9.09 -21.72
N HIS A 146 -6.33 9.60 -21.81
CA HIS A 146 -5.12 8.93 -22.30
C HIS A 146 -3.87 9.62 -21.72
N THR A 147 -2.71 9.03 -21.91
CA THR A 147 -1.44 9.60 -21.40
C THR A 147 -0.76 10.53 -22.41
N SER A 148 -1.34 10.74 -23.59
CA SER A 148 -0.81 11.63 -24.64
C SER A 148 -0.55 13.09 -24.20
N PRO A 149 -1.30 13.70 -23.26
CA PRO A 149 -0.98 15.01 -22.72
C PRO A 149 0.47 15.14 -22.23
N VAL A 150 1.02 14.06 -21.66
CA VAL A 150 2.41 14.02 -21.18
C VAL A 150 3.39 14.17 -22.34
N GLN A 151 3.09 13.61 -23.51
CA GLN A 151 3.91 13.75 -24.70
C GLN A 151 4.00 15.21 -25.14
N ILE A 152 2.86 15.92 -25.18
CA ILE A 152 2.82 17.36 -25.50
C ILE A 152 3.63 18.17 -24.50
N ARG A 153 3.42 17.95 -23.22
CA ARG A 153 4.16 18.63 -22.15
C ARG A 153 5.66 18.37 -22.20
N THR A 154 6.05 17.19 -22.64
CA THR A 154 7.46 16.84 -22.83
C THR A 154 8.05 17.60 -24.00
N MET A 155 7.37 17.64 -25.14
CA MET A 155 7.82 18.35 -26.33
C MET A 155 7.87 19.88 -26.14
N GLU A 156 7.01 20.45 -25.29
CA GLU A 156 7.09 21.87 -24.93
C GLU A 156 8.35 22.23 -24.14
N LYS A 157 8.89 21.26 -23.36
CA LYS A 157 10.04 21.47 -22.48
C LYS A 157 11.36 21.01 -23.07
N THR A 158 11.30 20.01 -23.95
CA THR A 158 12.49 19.33 -24.47
C THR A 158 12.51 19.36 -26.00
N ARG A 159 13.62 19.77 -26.57
CA ARG A 159 13.81 19.69 -28.02
C ARG A 159 14.23 18.30 -28.45
N PRO A 160 13.86 17.86 -29.65
CA PRO A 160 14.37 16.62 -30.21
C PRO A 160 15.91 16.54 -30.19
N PRO A 161 16.47 15.32 -29.98
CA PRO A 161 15.80 14.05 -29.96
C PRO A 161 15.05 13.79 -28.65
N VAL A 162 13.82 13.27 -28.71
CA VAL A 162 12.98 12.89 -27.56
C VAL A 162 12.61 11.43 -27.68
N ARG A 163 12.82 10.67 -26.61
CA ARG A 163 12.46 9.27 -26.55
C ARG A 163 11.94 8.95 -25.15
N VAL A 164 10.62 8.95 -24.98
CA VAL A 164 9.97 8.84 -23.67
C VAL A 164 8.85 7.82 -23.67
N ILE A 165 8.57 7.24 -22.49
CA ILE A 165 7.37 6.51 -22.17
C ILE A 165 6.58 7.25 -21.11
N CYS A 166 5.27 7.20 -21.21
CA CYS A 166 4.33 7.90 -20.35
C CYS A 166 3.34 6.90 -19.73
N PRO A 167 3.72 6.17 -18.66
CA PRO A 167 2.79 5.32 -17.94
C PRO A 167 1.88 6.16 -17.04
N GLY A 168 0.65 5.72 -16.85
CA GLY A 168 -0.23 6.37 -15.92
C GLY A 168 -1.67 5.88 -15.95
N LYS A 169 -2.44 6.31 -14.95
CA LYS A 169 -3.88 6.10 -14.90
C LYS A 169 -4.57 7.01 -15.88
N VAL A 170 -5.59 6.48 -16.50
CA VAL A 170 -6.47 7.21 -17.43
C VAL A 170 -7.93 6.90 -17.08
N TYR A 171 -8.83 7.78 -17.46
CA TYR A 171 -10.19 7.77 -16.97
C TYR A 171 -11.17 7.95 -18.12
N ARG A 172 -12.18 7.07 -18.20
CA ARG A 172 -13.26 7.16 -19.15
C ARG A 172 -14.58 6.86 -18.44
N ARG A 173 -15.64 7.54 -18.81
CA ARG A 173 -16.96 7.44 -18.17
C ARG A 173 -17.69 6.15 -18.54
N ASP A 174 -16.95 5.12 -18.89
CA ASP A 174 -17.42 3.81 -19.22
C ASP A 174 -17.71 2.98 -17.97
N ALA A 175 -18.90 2.43 -17.88
CA ALA A 175 -19.31 1.59 -16.76
C ALA A 175 -20.12 0.40 -17.28
N ASP A 176 -19.46 -0.55 -17.91
CA ASP A 176 -20.06 -1.85 -18.24
C ASP A 176 -19.29 -2.99 -17.55
N ILE A 177 -19.78 -4.22 -17.71
CA ILE A 177 -19.20 -5.41 -17.07
C ILE A 177 -17.74 -5.64 -17.51
N THR A 178 -17.34 -5.10 -18.66
CA THR A 178 -16.04 -5.35 -19.31
C THR A 178 -15.09 -4.16 -19.22
N HIS A 179 -15.56 -2.99 -18.78
CA HIS A 179 -14.78 -1.76 -18.74
C HIS A 179 -14.75 -1.16 -17.35
N SER A 180 -13.54 -0.82 -16.89
CA SER A 180 -13.33 -0.04 -15.68
C SER A 180 -13.28 1.44 -16.03
N PRO A 181 -13.90 2.33 -15.25
CA PRO A 181 -13.79 3.78 -15.46
C PRO A 181 -12.36 4.32 -15.27
N MET A 182 -11.49 3.56 -14.66
CA MET A 182 -10.05 3.83 -14.51
C MET A 182 -9.26 2.61 -14.96
N PHE A 183 -8.25 2.84 -15.80
CA PHE A 183 -7.32 1.80 -16.23
C PHE A 183 -5.90 2.37 -16.39
N MET A 184 -4.91 1.47 -16.47
CA MET A 184 -3.53 1.86 -16.71
C MET A 184 -3.23 1.86 -18.20
N GLN A 185 -2.50 2.89 -18.64
CA GLN A 185 -2.05 3.02 -20.01
C GLN A 185 -0.56 3.39 -20.02
N ILE A 186 0.18 2.92 -21.02
CA ILE A 186 1.55 3.32 -21.29
C ILE A 186 1.62 3.75 -22.74
N GLU A 187 2.03 4.97 -23.00
CA GLU A 187 2.31 5.46 -24.34
C GLU A 187 3.80 5.73 -24.50
N GLY A 188 4.30 5.54 -25.71
CA GLY A 188 5.67 5.88 -26.08
C GLY A 188 5.71 6.97 -27.13
N LEU A 189 6.68 7.89 -27.02
CA LEU A 189 6.98 8.90 -28.02
C LEU A 189 8.45 8.84 -28.37
N TRP A 190 8.74 8.76 -29.67
CA TRP A 190 10.09 8.88 -30.19
C TRP A 190 10.12 9.89 -31.33
N VAL A 191 10.83 10.98 -31.13
CA VAL A 191 11.04 12.04 -32.11
C VAL A 191 12.54 12.19 -32.33
N ASP A 192 12.99 11.87 -33.52
CA ASP A 192 14.40 11.94 -33.89
C ASP A 192 14.52 12.09 -35.40
N GLU A 193 15.74 12.31 -35.88
CA GLU A 193 16.04 12.29 -37.32
C GLU A 193 15.93 10.86 -37.88
N ASN A 194 15.29 10.71 -39.04
CA ASN A 194 15.18 9.47 -39.79
C ASN A 194 14.38 8.32 -39.09
N VAL A 195 13.53 8.64 -38.11
CA VAL A 195 12.61 7.62 -37.53
C VAL A 195 11.58 7.20 -38.55
N SER A 196 11.41 5.89 -38.70
CA SER A 196 10.55 5.28 -39.68
C SER A 196 9.54 4.31 -39.05
N LEU A 197 8.56 3.87 -39.84
CA LEU A 197 7.64 2.80 -39.43
C LEU A 197 8.37 1.48 -39.13
N ALA A 198 9.53 1.26 -39.72
CA ALA A 198 10.37 0.09 -39.44
C ALA A 198 10.92 0.14 -38.01
N ASP A 199 11.30 1.34 -37.52
CA ASP A 199 11.77 1.53 -36.16
C ASP A 199 10.65 1.29 -35.15
N LEU A 200 9.42 1.78 -35.42
CA LEU A 200 8.24 1.48 -34.62
C LEU A 200 8.02 -0.04 -34.51
N LYS A 201 8.07 -0.74 -35.64
CA LYS A 201 7.96 -2.20 -35.67
C LYS A 201 9.07 -2.88 -34.89
N GLY A 202 10.31 -2.39 -35.02
CA GLY A 202 11.48 -2.90 -34.32
C GLY A 202 11.31 -2.80 -32.80
N VAL A 203 10.98 -1.60 -32.30
CA VAL A 203 10.77 -1.35 -30.88
C VAL A 203 9.65 -2.23 -30.30
N LEU A 204 8.49 -2.26 -30.96
CA LEU A 204 7.36 -3.07 -30.50
C LEU A 204 7.66 -4.57 -30.55
N THR A 205 8.42 -5.02 -31.56
CA THR A 205 8.85 -6.44 -31.65
C THR A 205 9.80 -6.79 -30.50
N ALA A 206 10.80 -5.94 -30.25
CA ALA A 206 11.75 -6.12 -29.15
C ALA A 206 11.03 -6.13 -27.79
N PHE A 207 10.12 -5.19 -27.57
CA PHE A 207 9.29 -5.13 -26.37
C PHE A 207 8.49 -6.43 -26.17
N VAL A 208 7.77 -6.89 -27.18
CA VAL A 208 6.91 -8.09 -27.06
C VAL A 208 7.74 -9.35 -26.83
N GLN A 209 8.88 -9.46 -27.49
CA GLN A 209 9.77 -10.61 -27.30
C GLN A 209 10.43 -10.62 -25.93
N GLU A 210 10.83 -9.47 -25.41
CA GLU A 210 11.40 -9.34 -24.07
C GLU A 210 10.36 -9.65 -22.99
N TYR A 211 9.16 -9.10 -23.10
CA TYR A 211 8.13 -9.21 -22.08
C TYR A 211 7.35 -10.53 -22.13
N PHE A 212 6.97 -11.00 -23.31
CA PHE A 212 6.14 -12.19 -23.49
C PHE A 212 6.92 -13.43 -23.95
N GLY A 213 8.17 -13.26 -24.32
CA GLY A 213 9.07 -14.32 -24.76
C GLY A 213 9.36 -14.30 -26.27
N PRO A 214 10.54 -14.83 -26.67
CA PRO A 214 11.08 -14.68 -28.02
C PRO A 214 10.27 -15.37 -29.13
N SER A 215 9.37 -16.28 -28.79
CA SER A 215 8.54 -17.00 -29.73
C SER A 215 7.20 -16.33 -30.04
N ILE A 216 6.89 -15.21 -29.38
CA ILE A 216 5.60 -14.51 -29.56
C ILE A 216 5.68 -13.61 -30.79
N GLY A 217 4.78 -13.82 -31.71
CA GLY A 217 4.68 -13.05 -32.96
C GLY A 217 3.80 -11.81 -32.84
N LEU A 218 4.07 -10.82 -33.69
CA LEU A 218 3.25 -9.62 -33.85
C LEU A 218 2.70 -9.54 -35.27
N ARG A 219 1.51 -8.96 -35.40
CA ARG A 219 0.92 -8.59 -36.67
C ARG A 219 0.52 -7.13 -36.63
N PHE A 220 0.92 -6.37 -37.64
CA PHE A 220 0.54 -5.00 -37.86
C PHE A 220 -0.58 -4.91 -38.87
N ARG A 221 -1.63 -4.16 -38.55
CA ARG A 221 -2.77 -3.89 -39.43
C ARG A 221 -2.89 -2.39 -39.66
N PRO A 222 -3.00 -1.88 -40.88
CA PRO A 222 -3.32 -0.48 -41.12
C PRO A 222 -4.57 -0.05 -40.37
N SER A 223 -4.55 1.10 -39.77
CA SER A 223 -5.66 1.67 -39.04
C SER A 223 -5.65 3.21 -39.17
N PHE A 224 -6.66 3.87 -38.66
CA PHE A 224 -6.77 5.32 -38.64
C PHE A 224 -6.96 5.84 -37.23
N PHE A 225 -6.20 6.88 -36.88
CA PHE A 225 -6.37 7.63 -35.63
C PHE A 225 -6.27 9.15 -35.96
N PRO A 226 -7.04 10.03 -35.28
CA PRO A 226 -7.08 11.47 -35.60
C PRO A 226 -5.73 12.19 -35.49
N PHE A 227 -4.83 11.67 -34.67
CA PHE A 227 -3.56 12.30 -34.31
C PHE A 227 -2.32 11.57 -34.84
N THR A 228 -2.49 10.51 -35.63
CA THR A 228 -1.36 9.76 -36.20
C THR A 228 -1.58 9.46 -37.69
N GLU A 229 -0.52 9.57 -38.47
CA GLU A 229 -0.48 9.18 -39.89
C GLU A 229 0.99 8.93 -40.32
N PRO A 230 1.33 7.72 -40.87
CA PRO A 230 0.50 6.53 -41.00
C PRO A 230 0.19 5.89 -39.65
N SER A 231 -0.93 5.17 -39.57
CA SER A 231 -1.37 4.51 -38.34
C SER A 231 -1.51 3.00 -38.53
N ALA A 232 -1.22 2.26 -37.48
CA ALA A 232 -1.39 0.81 -37.46
C ALA A 232 -1.88 0.32 -36.08
N GLU A 233 -2.68 -0.71 -36.09
CA GLU A 233 -2.98 -1.53 -34.91
C GLU A 233 -1.99 -2.68 -34.82
N VAL A 234 -1.68 -3.12 -33.61
CA VAL A 234 -0.76 -4.21 -33.35
C VAL A 234 -1.47 -5.34 -32.63
N ASP A 235 -1.45 -6.52 -33.24
CA ASP A 235 -1.96 -7.76 -32.63
C ASP A 235 -0.78 -8.57 -32.10
N ILE A 236 -0.88 -9.00 -30.85
CA ILE A 236 0.09 -9.89 -30.21
C ILE A 236 -0.46 -11.30 -30.26
N GLN A 237 0.35 -12.26 -30.69
CA GLN A 237 -0.01 -13.67 -30.66
C GLN A 237 -0.39 -14.08 -29.23
N CYS A 238 -1.50 -14.80 -29.07
CA CYS A 238 -1.97 -15.21 -27.75
C CYS A 238 -0.89 -16.02 -27.02
N VAL A 239 -0.44 -15.49 -25.87
CA VAL A 239 0.63 -16.08 -25.06
C VAL A 239 0.22 -17.41 -24.42
N ILE A 240 -1.08 -17.62 -24.17
CA ILE A 240 -1.60 -18.83 -23.55
C ILE A 240 -1.65 -20.00 -24.54
N CYS A 241 -2.23 -19.79 -25.69
CA CYS A 241 -2.42 -20.87 -26.67
C CYS A 241 -1.41 -20.86 -27.82
N LYS A 242 -0.49 -19.89 -27.87
CA LYS A 242 0.54 -19.73 -28.89
C LYS A 242 -0.04 -19.79 -30.32
N GLY A 243 -1.22 -19.19 -30.50
CA GLY A 243 -1.90 -19.17 -31.81
C GLY A 243 -2.78 -20.38 -32.15
N ALA A 244 -2.94 -21.35 -31.25
CA ALA A 244 -3.84 -22.49 -31.48
C ALA A 244 -5.33 -22.09 -31.37
N GLY A 245 -5.66 -21.07 -30.63
CA GLY A 245 -6.99 -20.62 -30.27
C GLY A 245 -7.45 -21.15 -28.90
N CYS A 246 -7.90 -20.28 -28.03
CA CYS A 246 -8.39 -20.64 -26.71
C CYS A 246 -9.50 -19.68 -26.25
N ARG A 247 -10.09 -19.95 -25.10
CA ARG A 247 -11.15 -19.12 -24.52
C ARG A 247 -10.69 -17.69 -24.24
N THR A 248 -9.45 -17.51 -23.80
CA THR A 248 -8.89 -16.19 -23.49
C THR A 248 -8.80 -15.29 -24.72
N CYS A 249 -8.28 -15.80 -25.83
CA CYS A 249 -8.26 -15.05 -27.10
C CYS A 249 -9.58 -15.20 -27.90
N SER A 250 -10.62 -15.78 -27.30
CA SER A 250 -11.91 -16.09 -27.97
C SER A 250 -11.74 -16.73 -29.32
N PHE A 251 -10.78 -17.64 -29.43
CA PHE A 251 -10.44 -18.39 -30.66
C PHE A 251 -9.96 -17.53 -31.84
N THR A 252 -9.65 -16.26 -31.62
CA THR A 252 -9.07 -15.37 -32.63
C THR A 252 -7.58 -15.63 -32.88
N ARG A 253 -6.93 -16.44 -32.04
CA ARG A 253 -5.50 -16.79 -32.08
C ARG A 253 -4.54 -15.66 -31.71
N SER A 254 -5.04 -14.47 -31.53
CA SER A 254 -4.30 -13.28 -31.07
C SER A 254 -5.07 -12.54 -29.97
N GLU A 255 -4.36 -11.74 -29.18
CA GLU A 255 -4.97 -10.86 -28.15
C GLU A 255 -5.25 -9.47 -28.71
N GLU A 256 -5.67 -9.37 -29.94
CA GLU A 256 -6.07 -8.16 -30.63
C GLU A 256 -7.02 -7.27 -29.82
N ARG A 257 -7.88 -7.91 -29.04
CA ARG A 257 -8.97 -7.26 -28.35
C ARG A 257 -8.59 -6.31 -27.24
N ARG A 258 -7.46 -6.56 -26.57
CA ARG A 258 -7.14 -5.83 -25.37
C ARG A 258 -6.32 -4.58 -25.64
N VAL A 259 -5.78 -4.46 -26.83
CA VAL A 259 -4.96 -3.30 -27.22
C VAL A 259 -5.65 -2.45 -28.27
N GLY A 260 -6.28 -3.06 -29.27
CA GLY A 260 -6.86 -2.34 -30.40
C GLY A 260 -8.38 -2.27 -30.40
N LYS A 261 -9.09 -3.31 -29.96
CA LYS A 261 -10.55 -3.39 -30.10
C LYS A 261 -11.33 -2.59 -29.09
N GLU A 262 -10.79 -2.39 -27.89
CA GLU A 262 -11.38 -1.51 -26.89
C GLU A 262 -11.27 -0.05 -27.32
N CYS A 263 -10.18 0.32 -27.95
CA CYS A 263 -10.09 1.58 -28.65
C CYS A 263 -11.03 1.64 -29.87
N ARG A 264 -11.20 0.53 -30.58
CA ARG A 264 -11.93 0.46 -31.84
C ARG A 264 -13.45 0.35 -31.72
N SER A 265 -13.97 -0.25 -30.67
CA SER A 265 -15.42 -0.29 -30.42
C SER A 265 -15.99 1.05 -29.98
N ARG A 266 -15.13 2.06 -29.79
CA ARG A 266 -15.47 3.37 -29.24
C ARG A 266 -14.75 4.56 -29.88
N TRP A 267 -13.94 4.28 -30.92
CA TRP A 267 -13.35 5.28 -31.83
C TRP A 267 -14.16 5.38 -33.10
#